data_f491c3b0ad3ca4fee58556d166bb5cca
#
_entry.id   f491c3b0ad3ca4fee58556d166bb5cca
#
_cell.length_a   1.000
_cell.length_b   1.000
_cell.length_c   1.000
_cell.angle_alpha   90.00
_cell.angle_beta   90.00
_cell.angle_gamma   90.00
#
_symmetry.space_group_name_H-M   'P 1'
#
loop_
_entity.id
_entity.type
_entity.pdbx_description
1 polymer ?
#
loop_
_entity_poly.entity_id
_entity_poly.type
_entity_poly.pdbx_seq_one_letter_code
_entity_poly.pdbx_strand_id
1 'polypeptide(L)'
;MQTDLKSLFLKALEADPDYSEAHLQLALIYQDEDDFQNVEYHFNAAIQSDNKIAQDLDERGEELLKRFQFQNAKEQFMKAQKKKNHCADVYFQQSKYFLNHKKTKEALESLNHSIKMNPSLSEVHRDYGILLSQENQIDNARLHLEKSLDLNYGDSMSHFQLGMIMVRMKDYDDAEQHFLSALDIDPELVNCKVELAALKLITDQKEEAKYITKKTIKHT
;
A
#
# COMPACT_ATOMS: atom_id res chain seq x y z
N MET A 1 -0.64 -18.63 23.31
CA MET A 1 -1.54 -18.27 22.18
C MET A 1 -0.78 -18.13 20.85
N GLN A 2 0.26 -17.31 20.75
CA GLN A 2 1.06 -17.19 19.50
C GLN A 2 1.82 -18.48 19.13
N THR A 3 2.40 -19.19 20.10
CA THR A 3 3.06 -20.49 19.89
C THR A 3 2.12 -21.58 19.35
N ASP A 4 0.84 -21.55 19.73
CA ASP A 4 -0.15 -22.50 19.23
C ASP A 4 -0.52 -22.20 17.78
N LEU A 5 -0.63 -20.90 17.42
CA LEU A 5 -0.95 -20.47 16.06
C LEU A 5 0.19 -20.79 15.08
N LYS A 6 1.44 -20.52 15.49
CA LYS A 6 2.64 -20.87 14.71
C LYS A 6 2.70 -22.37 14.41
N SER A 7 2.48 -23.21 15.46
CA SER A 7 2.44 -24.66 15.31
C SER A 7 1.34 -25.12 14.34
N LEU A 8 0.19 -24.45 14.35
CA LEU A 8 -0.92 -24.76 13.44
C LEU A 8 -0.55 -24.52 11.97
N PHE A 9 0.07 -23.37 11.68
CA PHE A 9 0.51 -23.05 10.31
C PHE A 9 1.65 -23.95 9.85
N LEU A 10 2.59 -24.32 10.72
CA LEU A 10 3.64 -25.29 10.37
C LEU A 10 3.04 -26.66 10.01
N LYS A 11 2.05 -27.15 10.77
CA LYS A 11 1.32 -28.37 10.42
C LYS A 11 0.53 -28.25 9.12
N ALA A 12 -0.02 -27.08 8.82
CA ALA A 12 -0.68 -26.84 7.54
C ALA A 12 0.31 -26.99 6.38
N LEU A 13 1.55 -26.51 6.54
CA LEU A 13 2.61 -26.66 5.53
C LEU A 13 3.17 -28.10 5.43
N GLU A 14 3.08 -28.89 6.48
CA GLU A 14 3.38 -30.34 6.39
C GLU A 14 2.38 -31.06 5.47
N ALA A 15 1.11 -30.62 5.47
CA ALA A 15 0.05 -31.18 4.64
C ALA A 15 0.04 -30.59 3.22
N ASP A 16 0.31 -29.29 3.08
CA ASP A 16 0.38 -28.56 1.81
C ASP A 16 1.56 -27.56 1.87
N PRO A 17 2.74 -27.95 1.38
CA PRO A 17 3.92 -27.08 1.35
C PRO A 17 3.77 -25.81 0.51
N ASP A 18 2.82 -25.75 -0.40
CA ASP A 18 2.53 -24.61 -1.27
C ASP A 18 1.36 -23.76 -0.73
N TYR A 19 0.93 -23.95 0.54
CA TYR A 19 -0.17 -23.18 1.11
C TYR A 19 0.25 -21.72 1.41
N SER A 20 0.03 -20.85 0.44
CA SER A 20 0.49 -19.46 0.45
C SER A 20 0.01 -18.65 1.66
N GLU A 21 -1.24 -18.85 2.11
CA GLU A 21 -1.78 -18.16 3.30
C GLU A 21 -1.03 -18.56 4.59
N ALA A 22 -0.69 -19.85 4.75
CA ALA A 22 0.10 -20.29 5.90
C ALA A 22 1.50 -19.70 5.89
N HIS A 23 2.12 -19.59 4.72
CA HIS A 23 3.39 -18.89 4.56
C HIS A 23 3.30 -17.41 4.92
N LEU A 24 2.26 -16.70 4.47
CA LEU A 24 2.06 -15.29 4.82
C LEU A 24 1.93 -15.11 6.34
N GLN A 25 1.10 -15.92 6.98
CA GLN A 25 0.89 -15.82 8.43
C GLN A 25 2.16 -16.15 9.23
N LEU A 26 2.95 -17.11 8.78
CA LEU A 26 4.26 -17.43 9.41
C LEU A 26 5.25 -16.28 9.22
N ALA A 27 5.30 -15.63 8.06
CA ALA A 27 6.14 -14.45 7.86
C ALA A 27 5.82 -13.34 8.87
N LEU A 28 4.53 -13.07 9.11
CA LEU A 28 4.09 -12.07 10.09
C LEU A 28 4.45 -12.47 11.53
N ILE A 29 4.30 -13.76 11.89
CA ILE A 29 4.69 -14.26 13.21
C ILE A 29 6.20 -14.15 13.42
N TYR A 30 7.02 -14.56 12.43
CA TYR A 30 8.47 -14.44 12.51
C TYR A 30 8.95 -12.98 12.52
N GLN A 31 8.18 -12.06 11.92
CA GLN A 31 8.46 -10.62 12.02
C GLN A 31 8.33 -10.12 13.46
N ASP A 32 7.32 -10.59 14.20
CA ASP A 32 7.16 -10.27 15.63
C ASP A 32 8.26 -10.91 16.52
N GLU A 33 8.89 -11.99 16.04
CA GLU A 33 10.00 -12.68 16.70
C GLU A 33 11.39 -12.15 16.31
N ASP A 34 11.48 -11.12 15.44
CA ASP A 34 12.71 -10.57 14.84
C ASP A 34 13.57 -11.61 14.08
N ASP A 35 12.95 -12.70 13.59
CA ASP A 35 13.62 -13.75 12.82
C ASP A 35 13.61 -13.43 11.32
N PHE A 36 14.49 -12.53 10.92
CA PHE A 36 14.56 -11.98 9.56
C PHE A 36 14.71 -13.03 8.45
N GLN A 37 15.45 -14.11 8.72
CA GLN A 37 15.68 -15.16 7.74
C GLN A 37 14.38 -15.92 7.42
N ASN A 38 13.61 -16.28 8.42
CA ASN A 38 12.33 -16.94 8.24
C ASN A 38 11.27 -15.98 7.68
N VAL A 39 11.30 -14.69 8.02
CA VAL A 39 10.42 -13.67 7.41
C VAL A 39 10.58 -13.65 5.90
N GLU A 40 11.81 -13.45 5.41
CA GLU A 40 12.08 -13.37 3.97
C GLU A 40 11.76 -14.70 3.26
N TYR A 41 12.11 -15.83 3.86
CA TYR A 41 11.77 -17.15 3.32
C TYR A 41 10.26 -17.32 3.11
N HIS A 42 9.46 -17.03 4.13
CA HIS A 42 8.03 -17.26 4.08
C HIS A 42 7.29 -16.25 3.17
N PHE A 43 7.69 -14.99 3.11
CA PHE A 43 7.15 -14.07 2.10
C PHE A 43 7.43 -14.56 0.67
N ASN A 44 8.66 -14.96 0.39
CA ASN A 44 9.03 -15.45 -0.94
C ASN A 44 8.28 -16.74 -1.30
N ALA A 45 8.11 -17.66 -0.37
CA ALA A 45 7.37 -18.90 -0.59
C ALA A 45 5.89 -18.62 -0.91
N ALA A 46 5.24 -17.72 -0.19
CA ALA A 46 3.86 -17.30 -0.46
C ALA A 46 3.70 -16.73 -1.88
N ILE A 47 4.60 -15.82 -2.27
CA ILE A 47 4.62 -15.18 -3.59
C ILE A 47 4.82 -16.22 -4.70
N GLN A 48 5.77 -17.13 -4.54
CA GLN A 48 6.07 -18.16 -5.55
C GLN A 48 4.89 -19.11 -5.75
N SER A 49 4.27 -19.56 -4.66
CA SER A 49 3.11 -20.44 -4.71
C SER A 49 1.95 -19.78 -5.44
N ASP A 50 1.56 -18.57 -5.08
CA ASP A 50 0.43 -17.87 -5.71
C ASP A 50 0.70 -17.54 -7.18
N ASN A 51 1.92 -17.14 -7.54
CA ASN A 51 2.28 -16.88 -8.93
C ASN A 51 2.19 -18.14 -9.80
N LYS A 52 2.71 -19.26 -9.32
CA LYS A 52 2.62 -20.56 -10.02
C LYS A 52 1.18 -20.98 -10.24
N ILE A 53 0.35 -20.95 -9.18
CA ILE A 53 -1.06 -21.32 -9.26
C ILE A 53 -1.82 -20.37 -10.21
N ALA A 54 -1.55 -19.06 -10.15
CA ALA A 54 -2.20 -18.09 -11.03
C ALA A 54 -1.85 -18.36 -12.50
N GLN A 55 -0.59 -18.65 -12.80
CA GLN A 55 -0.14 -18.97 -14.16
C GLN A 55 -0.81 -20.24 -14.68
N ASP A 56 -0.83 -21.32 -13.91
CA ASP A 56 -1.49 -22.59 -14.30
C ASP A 56 -2.99 -22.38 -14.57
N LEU A 57 -3.65 -21.51 -13.81
CA LEU A 57 -5.06 -21.19 -13.99
C LEU A 57 -5.30 -20.34 -15.25
N ASP A 58 -4.43 -19.37 -15.54
CA ASP A 58 -4.50 -18.57 -16.77
C ASP A 58 -4.30 -19.46 -18.02
N GLU A 59 -3.29 -20.31 -18.04
CA GLU A 59 -3.03 -21.26 -19.14
C GLU A 59 -4.23 -22.19 -19.38
N ARG A 60 -4.82 -22.70 -18.29
CA ARG A 60 -6.02 -23.53 -18.38
C ARG A 60 -7.24 -22.74 -18.90
N GLY A 61 -7.37 -21.48 -18.51
CA GLY A 61 -8.39 -20.58 -19.04
C GLY A 61 -8.24 -20.36 -20.54
N GLU A 62 -7.02 -20.14 -21.03
CA GLU A 62 -6.74 -20.00 -22.46
C GLU A 62 -7.06 -21.27 -23.27
N GLU A 63 -6.72 -22.45 -22.73
CA GLU A 63 -7.09 -23.72 -23.40
C GLU A 63 -8.61 -23.89 -23.52
N LEU A 64 -9.36 -23.52 -22.47
CA LEU A 64 -10.83 -23.56 -22.47
C LEU A 64 -11.42 -22.57 -23.48
N LEU A 65 -10.82 -21.38 -23.65
CA LEU A 65 -11.21 -20.43 -24.70
C LEU A 65 -11.03 -21.02 -26.10
N LYS A 66 -9.90 -21.68 -26.37
CA LYS A 66 -9.64 -22.37 -27.66
C LYS A 66 -10.68 -23.47 -27.95
N ARG A 67 -11.30 -24.04 -26.92
CA ARG A 67 -12.37 -25.05 -27.02
C ARG A 67 -13.77 -24.42 -26.98
N PHE A 68 -13.89 -23.10 -27.06
CA PHE A 68 -15.16 -22.35 -26.98
C PHE A 68 -15.95 -22.56 -25.67
N GLN A 69 -15.28 -22.94 -24.59
CA GLN A 69 -15.89 -23.14 -23.26
C GLN A 69 -15.78 -21.87 -22.43
N PHE A 70 -16.44 -20.81 -22.87
CA PHE A 70 -16.29 -19.45 -22.35
C PHE A 70 -16.60 -19.32 -20.85
N GLN A 71 -17.65 -19.99 -20.35
CA GLN A 71 -18.00 -19.92 -18.93
C GLN A 71 -16.92 -20.56 -18.07
N ASN A 72 -16.42 -21.72 -18.44
CA ASN A 72 -15.37 -22.42 -17.71
C ASN A 72 -14.05 -21.64 -17.74
N ALA A 73 -13.72 -21.03 -18.87
CA ALA A 73 -12.55 -20.15 -18.99
C ALA A 73 -12.65 -18.96 -18.04
N LYS A 74 -13.80 -18.30 -18.01
CA LYS A 74 -14.08 -17.18 -17.09
C LYS A 74 -13.83 -17.58 -15.64
N GLU A 75 -14.29 -18.77 -15.22
CA GLU A 75 -14.07 -19.25 -13.85
C GLU A 75 -12.58 -19.46 -13.53
N GLN A 76 -11.77 -19.97 -14.48
CA GLN A 76 -10.34 -20.11 -14.26
C GLN A 76 -9.66 -18.75 -14.12
N PHE A 77 -9.97 -17.79 -14.99
CA PHE A 77 -9.41 -16.44 -14.92
C PHE A 77 -9.81 -15.72 -13.61
N MET A 78 -11.04 -15.91 -13.13
CA MET A 78 -11.46 -15.36 -11.83
C MET A 78 -10.66 -15.96 -10.66
N LYS A 79 -10.35 -17.27 -10.71
CA LYS A 79 -9.51 -17.92 -9.71
C LYS A 79 -8.06 -17.43 -9.79
N ALA A 80 -7.51 -17.29 -11.01
CA ALA A 80 -6.19 -16.71 -11.24
C ALA A 80 -6.10 -15.29 -10.68
N GLN A 81 -7.10 -14.44 -10.95
CA GLN A 81 -7.13 -13.07 -10.42
C GLN A 81 -7.18 -13.04 -8.89
N LYS A 82 -7.91 -13.98 -8.26
CA LYS A 82 -7.91 -14.09 -6.78
C LYS A 82 -6.51 -14.40 -6.24
N LYS A 83 -5.75 -15.27 -6.91
CA LYS A 83 -4.36 -15.58 -6.52
C LYS A 83 -3.42 -14.39 -6.74
N LYS A 84 -3.57 -13.67 -7.85
CA LYS A 84 -2.82 -12.43 -8.10
C LYS A 84 -3.11 -11.36 -7.05
N ASN A 85 -4.37 -11.22 -6.64
CA ASN A 85 -4.75 -10.29 -5.58
C ASN A 85 -4.09 -10.66 -4.24
N HIS A 86 -4.12 -11.94 -3.86
CA HIS A 86 -3.44 -12.39 -2.64
C HIS A 86 -1.92 -12.16 -2.73
N CYS A 87 -1.31 -12.45 -3.88
CA CYS A 87 0.10 -12.14 -4.13
C CYS A 87 0.40 -10.63 -3.98
N ALA A 88 -0.51 -9.76 -4.46
CA ALA A 88 -0.38 -8.32 -4.27
C ALA A 88 -0.37 -7.92 -2.79
N ASP A 89 -1.26 -8.53 -1.99
CA ASP A 89 -1.31 -8.30 -0.55
C ASP A 89 -0.03 -8.77 0.15
N VAL A 90 0.53 -9.93 -0.26
CA VAL A 90 1.81 -10.42 0.26
C VAL A 90 2.95 -9.44 -0.01
N TYR A 91 3.06 -8.96 -1.26
CA TYR A 91 4.05 -7.93 -1.60
C TYR A 91 3.86 -6.63 -0.80
N PHE A 92 2.62 -6.25 -0.54
CA PHE A 92 2.33 -5.07 0.27
C PHE A 92 2.78 -5.26 1.73
N GLN A 93 2.52 -6.41 2.34
CA GLN A 93 3.04 -6.72 3.69
C GLN A 93 4.58 -6.78 3.71
N GLN A 94 5.18 -7.39 2.69
CA GLN A 94 6.64 -7.43 2.54
C GLN A 94 7.24 -6.00 2.44
N SER A 95 6.57 -5.07 1.75
CA SER A 95 7.02 -3.69 1.66
C SER A 95 7.05 -3.00 3.03
N LYS A 96 6.01 -3.21 3.85
CA LYS A 96 5.97 -2.69 5.23
C LYS A 96 7.09 -3.26 6.10
N TYR A 97 7.37 -4.55 5.95
CA TYR A 97 8.51 -5.17 6.61
C TYR A 97 9.82 -4.50 6.22
N PHE A 98 10.08 -4.27 4.93
CA PHE A 98 11.29 -3.59 4.47
C PHE A 98 11.39 -2.15 4.96
N LEU A 99 10.28 -1.41 5.04
CA LEU A 99 10.25 -0.04 5.58
C LEU A 99 10.64 0.00 7.06
N ASN A 100 10.12 -0.92 7.86
CA ASN A 100 10.47 -1.03 9.27
C ASN A 100 11.98 -1.28 9.49
N HIS A 101 12.64 -1.90 8.49
CA HIS A 101 14.08 -2.18 8.51
C HIS A 101 14.92 -1.17 7.69
N LYS A 102 14.31 -0.04 7.29
CA LYS A 102 14.96 1.05 6.52
C LYS A 102 15.53 0.58 5.16
N LYS A 103 14.98 -0.50 4.60
CA LYS A 103 15.29 -1.04 3.27
C LYS A 103 14.37 -0.40 2.22
N THR A 104 14.55 0.91 1.96
CA THR A 104 13.63 1.69 1.11
C THR A 104 13.57 1.18 -0.33
N LYS A 105 14.69 0.74 -0.90
CA LYS A 105 14.74 0.22 -2.27
C LYS A 105 13.91 -1.05 -2.42
N GLU A 106 14.11 -2.00 -1.52
CA GLU A 106 13.37 -3.26 -1.49
C GLU A 106 11.87 -3.03 -1.23
N ALA A 107 11.53 -2.04 -0.42
CA ALA A 107 10.15 -1.64 -0.21
C ALA A 107 9.49 -1.08 -1.49
N LEU A 108 10.20 -0.21 -2.23
CA LEU A 108 9.73 0.31 -3.52
C LEU A 108 9.53 -0.81 -4.55
N GLU A 109 10.45 -1.78 -4.63
CA GLU A 109 10.31 -2.93 -5.51
C GLU A 109 9.08 -3.76 -5.15
N SER A 110 8.88 -4.06 -3.87
CA SER A 110 7.71 -4.82 -3.41
C SER A 110 6.40 -4.09 -3.70
N LEU A 111 6.30 -2.77 -3.44
CA LEU A 111 5.12 -1.98 -3.79
C LEU A 111 4.85 -1.97 -5.30
N ASN A 112 5.88 -1.84 -6.12
CA ASN A 112 5.75 -1.90 -7.58
C ASN A 112 5.23 -3.27 -8.05
N HIS A 113 5.71 -4.37 -7.44
CA HIS A 113 5.18 -5.70 -7.72
C HIS A 113 3.72 -5.84 -7.29
N SER A 114 3.35 -5.33 -6.11
CA SER A 114 1.96 -5.32 -5.65
C SER A 114 1.04 -4.59 -6.64
N ILE A 115 1.42 -3.40 -7.11
CA ILE A 115 0.67 -2.63 -8.12
C ILE A 115 0.52 -3.41 -9.44
N LYS A 116 1.55 -4.11 -9.88
CA LYS A 116 1.47 -4.93 -11.11
C LYS A 116 0.50 -6.10 -10.99
N MET A 117 0.41 -6.71 -9.80
CA MET A 117 -0.52 -7.82 -9.54
C MET A 117 -1.96 -7.34 -9.36
N ASN A 118 -2.15 -6.23 -8.65
CA ASN A 118 -3.45 -5.60 -8.45
C ASN A 118 -3.34 -4.06 -8.45
N PRO A 119 -3.62 -3.41 -9.60
CA PRO A 119 -3.53 -1.95 -9.72
C PRO A 119 -4.68 -1.19 -9.05
N SER A 120 -5.62 -1.87 -8.40
CA SER A 120 -6.80 -1.26 -7.76
C SER A 120 -6.64 -1.07 -6.25
N LEU A 121 -5.46 -1.30 -5.70
CA LEU A 121 -5.18 -1.12 -4.28
C LEU A 121 -4.76 0.34 -4.00
N SER A 122 -5.70 1.16 -3.53
CA SER A 122 -5.45 2.58 -3.25
C SER A 122 -4.33 2.80 -2.23
N GLU A 123 -4.29 1.99 -1.17
CA GLU A 123 -3.26 2.06 -0.13
C GLU A 123 -1.85 1.82 -0.67
N VAL A 124 -1.70 0.89 -1.62
CA VAL A 124 -0.41 0.58 -2.24
C VAL A 124 0.07 1.77 -3.08
N HIS A 125 -0.83 2.37 -3.85
CA HIS A 125 -0.52 3.58 -4.61
C HIS A 125 -0.14 4.75 -3.71
N ARG A 126 -0.85 4.96 -2.59
CA ARG A 126 -0.49 5.97 -1.59
C ARG A 126 0.92 5.75 -1.05
N ASP A 127 1.19 4.56 -0.50
CA ASP A 127 2.45 4.26 0.15
C ASP A 127 3.63 4.34 -0.85
N TYR A 128 3.42 3.88 -2.09
CA TYR A 128 4.39 4.02 -3.17
C TYR A 128 4.66 5.49 -3.51
N GLY A 129 3.59 6.31 -3.64
CA GLY A 129 3.71 7.75 -3.89
C GLY A 129 4.46 8.48 -2.77
N ILE A 130 4.20 8.14 -1.50
CA ILE A 130 4.92 8.69 -0.35
C ILE A 130 6.42 8.39 -0.45
N LEU A 131 6.79 7.14 -0.72
CA LEU A 131 8.19 6.76 -0.83
C LEU A 131 8.89 7.43 -2.02
N LEU A 132 8.22 7.52 -3.17
CA LEU A 132 8.75 8.23 -4.33
C LEU A 132 8.99 9.72 -4.03
N SER A 133 8.12 10.36 -3.25
CA SER A 133 8.31 11.75 -2.80
C SER A 133 9.54 11.90 -1.89
N GLN A 134 9.80 10.93 -1.01
CA GLN A 134 10.98 10.89 -0.16
C GLN A 134 12.26 10.70 -0.98
N GLU A 135 12.21 9.91 -2.05
CA GLU A 135 13.30 9.71 -3.03
C GLU A 135 13.41 10.86 -4.05
N ASN A 136 12.69 11.98 -3.82
CA ASN A 136 12.67 13.17 -4.68
C ASN A 136 12.18 12.93 -6.12
N GLN A 137 11.41 11.86 -6.34
CA GLN A 137 10.74 11.57 -7.62
C GLN A 137 9.34 12.19 -7.65
N ILE A 138 9.28 13.52 -7.65
CA ILE A 138 8.07 14.29 -7.36
C ILE A 138 6.94 14.02 -8.36
N ASP A 139 7.23 13.98 -9.67
CA ASP A 139 6.21 13.76 -10.70
C ASP A 139 5.59 12.35 -10.60
N ASN A 140 6.43 11.33 -10.37
CA ASN A 140 5.95 9.96 -10.16
C ASN A 140 5.15 9.84 -8.86
N ALA A 141 5.61 10.50 -7.80
CA ALA A 141 4.90 10.53 -6.52
C ALA A 141 3.49 11.11 -6.67
N ARG A 142 3.37 12.26 -7.37
CA ARG A 142 2.09 12.90 -7.66
C ARG A 142 1.16 11.95 -8.41
N LEU A 143 1.63 11.33 -9.50
CA LEU A 143 0.84 10.40 -10.30
C LEU A 143 0.24 9.26 -9.46
N HIS A 144 1.04 8.67 -8.56
CA HIS A 144 0.57 7.57 -7.72
C HIS A 144 -0.37 8.03 -6.61
N LEU A 145 -0.17 9.21 -6.03
CA LEU A 145 -1.08 9.77 -5.03
C LEU A 145 -2.43 10.18 -5.66
N GLU A 146 -2.42 10.78 -6.86
CA GLU A 146 -3.63 11.05 -7.64
C GLU A 146 -4.36 9.73 -7.93
N LYS A 147 -3.64 8.68 -8.33
CA LYS A 147 -4.22 7.35 -8.56
C LYS A 147 -4.82 6.75 -7.29
N SER A 148 -4.20 6.96 -6.13
CA SER A 148 -4.79 6.57 -4.84
C SER A 148 -6.13 7.25 -4.59
N LEU A 149 -6.24 8.55 -4.88
CA LEU A 149 -7.49 9.30 -4.73
C LEU A 149 -8.56 8.94 -5.77
N ASP A 150 -8.17 8.58 -6.99
CA ASP A 150 -9.10 8.03 -8.00
C ASP A 150 -9.77 6.74 -7.50
N LEU A 151 -9.02 5.92 -6.78
CA LEU A 151 -9.49 4.65 -6.22
C LEU A 151 -10.22 4.82 -4.89
N ASN A 152 -9.78 5.75 -4.07
CA ASN A 152 -10.37 6.09 -2.78
C ASN A 152 -10.22 7.58 -2.48
N TYR A 153 -11.19 8.39 -2.88
CA TYR A 153 -11.18 9.83 -2.65
C TYR A 153 -11.16 10.21 -1.16
N GLY A 154 -11.64 9.34 -0.28
CA GLY A 154 -11.68 9.55 1.16
C GLY A 154 -10.34 9.28 1.90
N ASP A 155 -9.21 9.19 1.19
CA ASP A 155 -7.91 9.01 1.83
C ASP A 155 -7.27 10.34 2.22
N SER A 156 -7.44 10.75 3.48
CA SER A 156 -6.89 11.99 4.04
C SER A 156 -5.36 12.08 3.90
N MET A 157 -4.67 10.94 3.99
CA MET A 157 -3.21 10.92 3.88
C MET A 157 -2.74 11.20 2.44
N SER A 158 -3.42 10.69 1.42
CA SER A 158 -3.11 11.00 0.01
C SER A 158 -3.34 12.49 -0.30
N HIS A 159 -4.43 13.08 0.20
CA HIS A 159 -4.64 14.52 0.11
C HIS A 159 -3.53 15.29 0.81
N PHE A 160 -3.17 14.95 2.03
CA PHE A 160 -2.08 15.60 2.76
C PHE A 160 -0.76 15.55 1.99
N GLN A 161 -0.39 14.39 1.47
CA GLN A 161 0.86 14.22 0.72
C GLN A 161 0.87 14.97 -0.62
N LEU A 162 -0.27 15.04 -1.32
CA LEU A 162 -0.41 15.89 -2.51
C LEU A 162 -0.25 17.36 -2.17
N GLY A 163 -0.87 17.83 -1.09
CA GLY A 163 -0.67 19.20 -0.61
C GLY A 163 0.81 19.52 -0.36
N MET A 164 1.55 18.58 0.25
CA MET A 164 3.00 18.72 0.45
C MET A 164 3.78 18.78 -0.86
N ILE A 165 3.38 18.00 -1.86
CA ILE A 165 3.96 18.04 -3.22
C ILE A 165 3.67 19.39 -3.88
N MET A 166 2.44 19.89 -3.81
CA MET A 166 2.06 21.19 -4.39
C MET A 166 2.82 22.35 -3.73
N VAL A 167 3.05 22.30 -2.42
CA VAL A 167 3.95 23.28 -1.74
C VAL A 167 5.35 23.25 -2.33
N ARG A 168 5.92 22.08 -2.58
CA ARG A 168 7.27 21.94 -3.21
C ARG A 168 7.28 22.48 -4.64
N MET A 169 6.18 22.33 -5.37
CA MET A 169 5.99 22.87 -6.72
C MET A 169 5.64 24.37 -6.71
N LYS A 170 5.43 24.98 -5.53
CA LYS A 170 4.99 26.35 -5.31
C LYS A 170 3.56 26.64 -5.84
N ASP A 171 2.78 25.61 -6.00
CA ASP A 171 1.36 25.70 -6.34
C ASP A 171 0.56 25.78 -5.03
N TYR A 172 0.52 26.98 -4.46
CA TYR A 172 0.01 27.17 -3.10
C TYR A 172 -1.51 27.07 -3.01
N ASP A 173 -2.21 27.40 -4.10
CA ASP A 173 -3.68 27.31 -4.15
C ASP A 173 -4.14 25.86 -4.14
N ASP A 174 -3.54 25.01 -4.96
CA ASP A 174 -3.84 23.58 -4.96
C ASP A 174 -3.37 22.90 -3.68
N ALA A 175 -2.23 23.32 -3.12
CA ALA A 175 -1.76 22.83 -1.82
C ALA A 175 -2.79 23.08 -0.71
N GLU A 176 -3.35 24.29 -0.66
CA GLU A 176 -4.38 24.65 0.32
C GLU A 176 -5.63 23.78 0.17
N GLN A 177 -6.13 23.60 -1.08
CA GLN A 177 -7.30 22.78 -1.33
C GLN A 177 -7.10 21.34 -0.86
N HIS A 178 -5.92 20.75 -1.14
CA HIS A 178 -5.59 19.41 -0.68
C HIS A 178 -5.48 19.31 0.83
N PHE A 179 -4.87 20.27 1.51
CA PHE A 179 -4.82 20.29 2.99
C PHE A 179 -6.21 20.42 3.61
N LEU A 180 -7.07 21.27 3.05
CA LEU A 180 -8.46 21.41 3.51
C LEU A 180 -9.26 20.12 3.31
N SER A 181 -9.12 19.47 2.15
CA SER A 181 -9.74 18.16 1.89
C SER A 181 -9.27 17.10 2.87
N ALA A 182 -7.97 17.07 3.19
CA ALA A 182 -7.42 16.13 4.17
C ALA A 182 -8.04 16.37 5.57
N LEU A 183 -8.22 17.62 5.97
CA LEU A 183 -8.79 17.99 7.27
C LEU A 183 -10.32 17.87 7.34
N ASP A 184 -11.01 17.90 6.20
CA ASP A 184 -12.45 17.61 6.13
C ASP A 184 -12.71 16.12 6.38
N ILE A 185 -11.83 15.26 5.86
CA ILE A 185 -11.89 13.79 6.05
C ILE A 185 -11.39 13.40 7.45
N ASP A 186 -10.23 13.92 7.86
CA ASP A 186 -9.63 13.67 9.18
C ASP A 186 -9.29 15.00 9.88
N PRO A 187 -10.24 15.53 10.68
CA PRO A 187 -10.03 16.78 11.41
C PRO A 187 -8.92 16.72 12.49
N GLU A 188 -8.47 15.52 12.86
CA GLU A 188 -7.43 15.35 13.89
C GLU A 188 -6.01 15.17 13.29
N LEU A 189 -5.84 15.29 11.99
CA LEU A 189 -4.55 15.19 11.31
C LEU A 189 -3.66 16.40 11.66
N VAL A 190 -3.00 16.35 12.83
CA VAL A 190 -2.20 17.45 13.39
C VAL A 190 -1.13 17.94 12.42
N ASN A 191 -0.42 17.02 11.74
CA ASN A 191 0.62 17.39 10.78
C ASN A 191 0.06 18.26 9.64
N CYS A 192 -1.14 17.93 9.16
CA CYS A 192 -1.80 18.72 8.11
C CYS A 192 -2.17 20.13 8.61
N LYS A 193 -2.68 20.26 9.85
CA LYS A 193 -2.95 21.57 10.45
C LYS A 193 -1.68 22.42 10.53
N VAL A 194 -0.55 21.82 10.91
CA VAL A 194 0.75 22.53 10.99
C VAL A 194 1.21 23.00 9.61
N GLU A 195 1.16 22.14 8.61
CA GLU A 195 1.57 22.49 7.24
C GLU A 195 0.64 23.54 6.59
N LEU A 196 -0.67 23.44 6.83
CA LEU A 196 -1.62 24.46 6.38
C LEU A 196 -1.33 25.81 7.05
N ALA A 197 -1.03 25.84 8.36
CA ALA A 197 -0.66 27.08 9.03
C ALA A 197 0.66 27.66 8.47
N ALA A 198 1.64 26.81 8.17
CA ALA A 198 2.89 27.23 7.52
C ALA A 198 2.63 27.80 6.11
N LEU A 199 1.76 27.16 5.32
CA LEU A 199 1.36 27.64 4.01
C LEU A 199 0.71 29.03 4.10
N LYS A 200 -0.19 29.23 5.07
CA LYS A 200 -0.84 30.55 5.31
C LYS A 200 0.16 31.66 5.69
N LEU A 201 1.26 31.30 6.37
CA LEU A 201 2.35 32.26 6.63
C LEU A 201 3.13 32.63 5.36
N ILE A 202 3.39 31.64 4.48
CA ILE A 202 4.08 31.84 3.20
C ILE A 202 3.26 32.73 2.27
N THR A 203 1.92 32.59 2.29
CA THR A 203 0.99 33.39 1.48
C THR A 203 0.55 34.70 2.14
N ASP A 204 1.22 35.14 3.20
CA ASP A 204 0.97 36.35 4.01
C ASP A 204 -0.41 36.42 4.70
N GLN A 205 -1.08 35.27 4.89
CA GLN A 205 -2.38 35.15 5.57
C GLN A 205 -2.20 34.90 7.08
N LYS A 206 -1.53 35.84 7.78
CA LYS A 206 -1.05 35.66 9.16
C LYS A 206 -2.15 35.41 10.20
N GLU A 207 -3.33 36.03 10.04
CA GLU A 207 -4.42 35.85 11.00
C GLU A 207 -5.05 34.47 10.90
N GLU A 208 -5.17 33.91 9.70
CA GLU A 208 -5.63 32.52 9.52
C GLU A 208 -4.63 31.50 10.08
N ALA A 209 -3.33 31.71 9.84
CA ALA A 209 -2.27 30.89 10.42
C ALA A 209 -2.37 30.85 11.96
N LYS A 210 -2.53 32.02 12.62
CA LYS A 210 -2.70 32.13 14.09
C LYS A 210 -3.95 31.37 14.57
N TYR A 211 -5.06 31.49 13.83
CA TYR A 211 -6.30 30.82 14.18
C TYR A 211 -6.13 29.30 14.15
N ILE A 212 -5.55 28.75 13.06
CA ILE A 212 -5.28 27.32 12.90
C ILE A 212 -4.37 26.82 14.05
N THR A 213 -3.25 27.50 14.28
CA THR A 213 -2.28 27.14 15.34
C THR A 213 -2.92 27.11 16.71
N LYS A 214 -3.72 28.14 17.03
CA LYS A 214 -4.42 28.24 18.36
C LYS A 214 -5.44 27.10 18.55
N LYS A 215 -6.11 26.70 17.46
CA LYS A 215 -7.07 25.59 17.49
C LYS A 215 -6.36 24.25 17.65
N THR A 216 -5.21 24.07 17.00
CA THR A 216 -4.40 22.84 17.11
C THR A 216 -3.89 22.62 18.53
N ILE A 217 -3.34 23.66 19.20
CA ILE A 217 -2.79 23.56 20.56
C ILE A 217 -3.87 23.29 21.63
N LYS A 218 -5.12 23.65 21.39
CA LYS A 218 -6.20 23.42 22.36
C LYS A 218 -6.72 21.97 22.39
N HIS A 219 -6.39 21.19 21.43
CA HIS A 219 -6.85 19.79 21.25
C HIS A 219 -5.72 18.75 21.42
N THR A 220 -4.48 19.19 21.71
CA THR A 220 -3.35 18.39 22.19
C THR A 220 -3.22 18.52 23.72
#